data_052e0d91bd3fd69dfbe9d9e45d872fc4
#
_entry.id   052e0d91bd3fd69dfbe9d9e45d872fc4
#
_cell.length_a   1.000
_cell.length_b   1.000
_cell.length_c   1.000
_cell.angle_alpha   90.00
_cell.angle_beta   90.00
_cell.angle_gamma   90.00
#
_symmetry.space_group_name_H-M   'P 1'
#
loop_
_entity.id
_entity.type
_entity.pdbx_description
1 polymer ?
#
loop_
_entity_poly.entity_id
_entity_poly.type
_entity_poly.pdbx_seq_one_letter_code
_entity_poly.pdbx_strand_id
1 'polypeptide(L)'
;MGTTILAENGLLLQIALLSQFTVNGVGLITQTLVGNFKGKGESERIMPVLYTSIVHGLLISLPFAVLSVLFPVTVFGLLTSHIEVSYSIHAYVIWLVPLLSLTAVAFVLEGYFIGLKEGAILRNSALTALGMGYAPIAIAGWYFQSNHLLWTSLTIYMATLMFSLSLQILKNQQNYQSSLGQT
;
A
#
# COMPACT_ATOMS: atom_id res chain seq x y z
N MET A 1 22.58 -6.45 12.40
CA MET A 1 21.73 -7.57 11.88
C MET A 1 22.62 -8.50 11.08
N GLY A 2 22.38 -9.84 11.14
CA GLY A 2 23.19 -10.83 10.43
C GLY A 2 22.86 -10.91 8.94
N THR A 3 23.74 -11.58 8.16
CA THR A 3 23.56 -11.81 6.72
C THR A 3 22.28 -12.59 6.39
N THR A 4 21.85 -13.52 7.26
CA THR A 4 20.64 -14.31 7.12
C THR A 4 19.39 -13.41 7.13
N ILE A 5 19.28 -12.50 8.10
CA ILE A 5 18.15 -11.54 8.19
C ILE A 5 18.08 -10.66 6.94
N LEU A 6 19.23 -10.26 6.39
CA LEU A 6 19.26 -9.48 5.15
C LEU A 6 18.71 -10.28 3.97
N ALA A 7 19.07 -11.57 3.87
CA ALA A 7 18.54 -12.45 2.83
C ALA A 7 17.02 -12.68 2.96
N GLU A 8 16.52 -12.90 4.19
CA GLU A 8 15.09 -13.02 4.49
C GLU A 8 14.33 -11.75 4.08
N ASN A 9 14.83 -10.57 4.45
CA ASN A 9 14.22 -9.31 4.05
C ASN A 9 14.21 -9.12 2.53
N GLY A 10 15.28 -9.55 1.84
CA GLY A 10 15.36 -9.53 0.39
C GLY A 10 14.26 -10.35 -0.28
N LEU A 11 14.00 -11.56 0.22
CA LEU A 11 12.94 -12.44 -0.29
C LEU A 11 11.54 -11.88 -0.01
N LEU A 12 11.30 -11.39 1.21
CA LEU A 12 10.01 -10.77 1.56
C LEU A 12 9.74 -9.53 0.70
N LEU A 13 10.76 -8.69 0.45
CA LEU A 13 10.66 -7.53 -0.41
C LEU A 13 10.37 -7.93 -1.87
N GLN A 14 10.90 -9.05 -2.37
CA GLN A 14 10.57 -9.54 -3.72
C GLN A 14 9.08 -9.85 -3.86
N ILE A 15 8.48 -10.54 -2.88
CA ILE A 15 7.03 -10.79 -2.88
C ILE A 15 6.25 -9.47 -2.79
N ALA A 16 6.69 -8.56 -1.92
CA ALA A 16 6.06 -7.25 -1.80
C ALA A 16 6.11 -6.47 -3.13
N LEU A 17 7.24 -6.45 -3.81
CA LEU A 17 7.40 -5.80 -5.11
C LEU A 17 6.55 -6.46 -6.21
N LEU A 18 6.49 -7.80 -6.28
CA LEU A 18 5.63 -8.49 -7.25
C LEU A 18 4.16 -8.13 -7.06
N SER A 19 3.67 -8.16 -5.82
CA SER A 19 2.32 -7.70 -5.49
C SER A 19 2.12 -6.24 -5.88
N GLN A 20 3.07 -5.38 -5.56
CA GLN A 20 3.03 -3.94 -5.82
C GLN A 20 2.94 -3.63 -7.31
N PHE A 21 3.76 -4.29 -8.15
CA PHE A 21 3.68 -4.12 -9.62
C PHE A 21 2.32 -4.52 -10.18
N THR A 22 1.71 -5.58 -9.65
CA THR A 22 0.42 -6.06 -10.11
C THR A 22 -0.70 -5.08 -9.70
N VAL A 23 -0.69 -4.62 -8.46
CA VAL A 23 -1.68 -3.65 -7.93
C VAL A 23 -1.52 -2.27 -8.56
N ASN A 24 -0.29 -1.87 -8.93
CA ASN A 24 -0.06 -0.60 -9.62
C ASN A 24 -0.85 -0.51 -10.93
N GLY A 25 -1.05 -1.62 -11.63
CA GLY A 25 -1.94 -1.69 -12.79
C GLY A 25 -3.37 -1.26 -12.47
N VAL A 26 -3.91 -1.66 -11.30
CA VAL A 26 -5.25 -1.22 -10.84
C VAL A 26 -5.25 0.29 -10.55
N GLY A 27 -4.19 0.80 -9.91
CA GLY A 27 -4.00 2.25 -9.68
C GLY A 27 -4.01 3.07 -10.98
N LEU A 28 -3.31 2.60 -12.02
CA LEU A 28 -3.27 3.24 -13.35
C LEU A 28 -4.64 3.23 -14.04
N ILE A 29 -5.39 2.13 -13.94
CA ILE A 29 -6.76 2.05 -14.46
C ILE A 29 -7.65 3.04 -13.70
N THR A 30 -7.56 3.08 -12.38
CA THR A 30 -8.31 4.04 -11.54
C THR A 30 -8.01 5.47 -11.95
N GLN A 31 -6.73 5.83 -12.09
CA GLN A 31 -6.29 7.15 -12.56
C GLN A 31 -6.94 7.52 -13.90
N THR A 32 -6.91 6.61 -14.87
CA THR A 32 -7.43 6.84 -16.22
C THR A 32 -8.95 7.03 -16.19
N LEU A 33 -9.68 6.17 -15.48
CA LEU A 33 -11.15 6.25 -15.40
C LEU A 33 -11.60 7.51 -14.65
N VAL A 34 -10.99 7.82 -13.51
CA VAL A 34 -11.28 9.03 -12.73
C VAL A 34 -11.02 10.29 -13.57
N GLY A 35 -9.86 10.35 -14.26
CA GLY A 35 -9.54 11.47 -15.13
C GLY A 35 -10.53 11.63 -16.28
N ASN A 36 -10.95 10.54 -16.91
CA ASN A 36 -11.94 10.55 -18.00
C ASN A 36 -13.32 11.01 -17.51
N PHE A 37 -13.83 10.48 -16.38
CA PHE A 37 -15.12 10.88 -15.83
C PHE A 37 -15.12 12.33 -15.37
N LYS A 38 -14.04 12.79 -14.74
CA LYS A 38 -13.89 14.21 -14.39
C LYS A 38 -13.91 15.09 -15.64
N GLY A 39 -13.20 14.70 -16.70
CA GLY A 39 -13.16 15.45 -17.96
C GLY A 39 -14.50 15.52 -18.69
N LYS A 40 -15.36 14.52 -18.54
CA LYS A 40 -16.72 14.47 -19.10
C LYS A 40 -17.77 15.14 -18.20
N GLY A 41 -17.44 15.55 -16.99
CA GLY A 41 -18.41 16.08 -16.02
C GLY A 41 -19.25 14.99 -15.32
N GLU A 42 -18.92 13.70 -15.49
CA GLU A 42 -19.63 12.54 -14.91
C GLU A 42 -19.12 12.22 -13.49
N SER A 43 -19.12 13.22 -12.60
CA SER A 43 -18.52 13.11 -11.26
C SER A 43 -19.18 12.02 -10.39
N GLU A 44 -20.43 11.70 -10.63
CA GLU A 44 -21.19 10.64 -9.94
C GLU A 44 -20.59 9.22 -10.13
N ARG A 45 -19.85 9.01 -11.23
CA ARG A 45 -19.21 7.73 -11.55
C ARG A 45 -17.85 7.54 -10.87
N ILE A 46 -17.26 8.60 -10.33
CA ILE A 46 -15.90 8.57 -9.78
C ILE A 46 -15.84 7.69 -8.52
N MET A 47 -16.78 7.86 -7.59
CA MET A 47 -16.79 7.09 -6.34
C MET A 47 -17.06 5.59 -6.55
N PRO A 48 -18.02 5.17 -7.37
CA PRO A 48 -18.18 3.75 -7.74
C PRO A 48 -16.91 3.12 -8.30
N VAL A 49 -16.19 3.82 -9.19
CA VAL A 49 -14.89 3.36 -9.71
C VAL A 49 -13.88 3.17 -8.60
N LEU A 50 -13.76 4.14 -7.68
CA LEU A 50 -12.83 4.05 -6.56
C LEU A 50 -13.08 2.79 -5.71
N TYR A 51 -14.34 2.57 -5.29
CA TYR A 51 -14.70 1.40 -4.47
C TYR A 51 -14.43 0.08 -5.20
N THR A 52 -14.81 0.00 -6.47
CA THR A 52 -14.56 -1.19 -7.30
C THR A 52 -13.07 -1.45 -7.43
N SER A 53 -12.26 -0.41 -7.65
CA SER A 53 -10.81 -0.54 -7.75
C SER A 53 -10.16 -0.98 -6.43
N ILE A 54 -10.62 -0.49 -5.27
CA ILE A 54 -10.14 -0.95 -3.97
C ILE A 54 -10.38 -2.46 -3.80
N VAL A 55 -11.59 -2.92 -4.12
CA VAL A 55 -11.92 -4.36 -4.04
C VAL A 55 -11.01 -5.18 -4.95
N HIS A 56 -10.82 -4.76 -6.20
CA HIS A 56 -9.93 -5.47 -7.13
C HIS A 56 -8.46 -5.42 -6.68
N GLY A 57 -7.98 -4.28 -6.18
CA GLY A 57 -6.64 -4.15 -5.62
C GLY A 57 -6.39 -5.13 -4.48
N LEU A 58 -7.34 -5.27 -3.55
CA LEU A 58 -7.27 -6.22 -2.45
C LEU A 58 -7.34 -7.68 -2.95
N LEU A 59 -8.24 -8.00 -3.89
CA LEU A 59 -8.36 -9.33 -4.47
C LEU A 59 -7.08 -9.78 -5.19
N ILE A 60 -6.34 -8.86 -5.78
CA ILE A 60 -5.06 -9.14 -6.44
C ILE A 60 -3.91 -9.24 -5.42
N SER A 61 -3.88 -8.37 -4.41
CA SER A 61 -2.79 -8.27 -3.45
C SER A 61 -2.82 -9.39 -2.40
N LEU A 62 -4.00 -9.72 -1.87
CA LEU A 62 -4.15 -10.69 -0.77
C LEU A 62 -3.61 -12.08 -1.10
N PRO A 63 -3.78 -12.65 -2.30
CA PRO A 63 -3.19 -13.95 -2.62
C PRO A 63 -1.67 -14.01 -2.42
N PHE A 64 -0.93 -12.94 -2.74
CA PHE A 64 0.52 -12.90 -2.50
C PHE A 64 0.84 -13.03 -1.01
N ALA A 65 0.11 -12.32 -0.14
CA ALA A 65 0.31 -12.38 1.30
C ALA A 65 -0.13 -13.73 1.88
N VAL A 66 -1.34 -14.18 1.53
CA VAL A 66 -1.93 -15.42 2.07
C VAL A 66 -1.12 -16.64 1.66
N LEU A 67 -0.75 -16.76 0.38
CA LEU A 67 0.07 -17.88 -0.09
C LEU A 67 1.45 -17.88 0.55
N SER A 68 2.07 -16.71 0.74
CA SER A 68 3.37 -16.60 1.42
C SER A 68 3.30 -17.02 2.89
N VAL A 69 2.19 -16.74 3.59
CA VAL A 69 1.99 -17.13 4.98
C VAL A 69 1.65 -18.61 5.11
N LEU A 70 0.77 -19.12 4.24
CA LEU A 70 0.31 -20.52 4.33
C LEU A 70 1.33 -21.51 3.78
N PHE A 71 2.08 -21.14 2.75
CA PHE A 71 3.02 -22.01 2.04
C PHE A 71 4.40 -21.36 1.88
N PRO A 72 5.05 -20.89 2.97
CA PRO A 72 6.29 -20.12 2.87
C PRO A 72 7.41 -20.91 2.20
N VAL A 73 7.62 -22.17 2.57
CA VAL A 73 8.67 -23.02 1.99
C VAL A 73 8.49 -23.17 0.46
N THR A 74 7.25 -23.33 0.01
CA THR A 74 6.95 -23.47 -1.43
C THR A 74 7.17 -22.13 -2.17
N VAL A 75 6.58 -21.03 -1.65
CA VAL A 75 6.65 -19.71 -2.30
C VAL A 75 8.09 -19.20 -2.34
N PHE A 76 8.80 -19.24 -1.21
CA PHE A 76 10.18 -18.75 -1.14
C PHE A 76 11.16 -19.74 -1.78
N GLY A 77 10.86 -21.03 -1.81
CA GLY A 77 11.65 -22.03 -2.54
C GLY A 77 11.66 -21.84 -4.05
N LEU A 78 10.69 -21.12 -4.62
CA LEU A 78 10.72 -20.68 -6.03
C LEU A 78 11.68 -19.50 -6.26
N LEU A 79 11.97 -18.73 -5.22
CA LEU A 79 12.80 -17.52 -5.31
C LEU A 79 14.25 -17.76 -4.87
N THR A 80 14.51 -18.79 -4.07
CA THR A 80 15.85 -19.12 -3.59
C THR A 80 16.08 -20.63 -3.53
N SER A 81 17.30 -21.06 -3.83
CA SER A 81 17.76 -22.44 -3.61
C SER A 81 18.31 -22.67 -2.19
N HIS A 82 18.39 -21.63 -1.35
CA HIS A 82 18.86 -21.74 0.03
C HIS A 82 17.73 -22.12 0.96
N ILE A 83 17.57 -23.42 1.21
CA ILE A 83 16.48 -23.99 2.03
C ILE A 83 16.48 -23.42 3.46
N GLU A 84 17.65 -23.15 4.05
CA GLU A 84 17.79 -22.60 5.40
C GLU A 84 17.07 -21.25 5.56
N VAL A 85 17.17 -20.38 4.56
CA VAL A 85 16.52 -19.06 4.55
C VAL A 85 14.99 -19.22 4.44
N SER A 86 14.52 -20.20 3.69
CA SER A 86 13.08 -20.48 3.53
C SER A 86 12.44 -20.96 4.84
N TYR A 87 13.19 -21.60 5.72
CA TYR A 87 12.68 -22.04 7.03
C TYR A 87 12.71 -20.91 8.08
N SER A 88 13.67 -20.01 8.03
CA SER A 88 13.80 -18.94 9.02
C SER A 88 12.85 -17.75 8.78
N ILE A 89 12.34 -17.60 7.56
CA ILE A 89 11.48 -16.49 7.13
C ILE A 89 10.13 -16.42 7.85
N HIS A 90 9.70 -17.50 8.50
CA HIS A 90 8.40 -17.60 9.21
C HIS A 90 8.17 -16.47 10.22
N ALA A 91 9.23 -15.96 10.85
CA ALA A 91 9.11 -14.92 11.86
C ALA A 91 8.59 -13.57 11.29
N TYR A 92 8.85 -13.32 10.01
CA TYR A 92 8.58 -12.01 9.40
C TYR A 92 7.52 -12.04 8.31
N VAL A 93 7.21 -13.23 7.74
CA VAL A 93 6.27 -13.36 6.63
C VAL A 93 4.87 -12.82 6.96
N ILE A 94 4.46 -12.86 8.22
CA ILE A 94 3.17 -12.35 8.68
C ILE A 94 2.99 -10.84 8.39
N TRP A 95 4.10 -10.08 8.32
CA TRP A 95 4.06 -8.66 8.01
C TRP A 95 3.58 -8.37 6.58
N LEU A 96 3.67 -9.34 5.67
CA LEU A 96 3.16 -9.18 4.31
C LEU A 96 1.64 -8.96 4.30
N VAL A 97 0.89 -9.55 5.23
CA VAL A 97 -0.58 -9.41 5.25
C VAL A 97 -1.01 -7.95 5.43
N PRO A 98 -0.66 -7.26 6.53
CA PRO A 98 -1.03 -5.86 6.69
C PRO A 98 -0.34 -4.95 5.67
N LEU A 99 0.94 -5.19 5.35
CA LEU A 99 1.67 -4.35 4.41
C LEU A 99 1.03 -4.36 3.02
N LEU A 100 0.78 -5.53 2.43
CA LEU A 100 0.25 -5.64 1.08
C LEU A 100 -1.21 -5.17 0.99
N SER A 101 -2.02 -5.43 2.03
CA SER A 101 -3.40 -4.95 2.09
C SER A 101 -3.46 -3.41 2.10
N LEU A 102 -2.65 -2.77 2.93
CA LEU A 102 -2.58 -1.33 3.03
C LEU A 102 -2.00 -0.70 1.75
N THR A 103 -0.97 -1.32 1.18
CA THR A 103 -0.36 -0.89 -0.09
C THR A 103 -1.37 -0.93 -1.23
N ALA A 104 -2.20 -1.99 -1.31
CA ALA A 104 -3.21 -2.11 -2.35
C ALA A 104 -4.22 -0.94 -2.31
N VAL A 105 -4.71 -0.60 -1.11
CA VAL A 105 -5.64 0.53 -0.95
C VAL A 105 -4.93 1.85 -1.23
N ALA A 106 -3.73 2.06 -0.70
CA ALA A 106 -2.96 3.30 -0.89
C ALA A 106 -2.72 3.60 -2.37
N PHE A 107 -2.31 2.60 -3.18
CA PHE A 107 -2.05 2.78 -4.61
C PHE A 107 -3.29 3.11 -5.43
N VAL A 108 -4.43 2.52 -5.08
CA VAL A 108 -5.71 2.89 -5.71
C VAL A 108 -6.09 4.32 -5.36
N LEU A 109 -5.90 4.75 -4.10
CA LEU A 109 -6.14 6.14 -3.67
C LEU A 109 -5.18 7.12 -4.35
N GLU A 110 -3.91 6.75 -4.52
CA GLU A 110 -2.95 7.55 -5.31
C GLU A 110 -3.44 7.71 -6.75
N GLY A 111 -3.85 6.63 -7.41
CA GLY A 111 -4.42 6.66 -8.75
C GLY A 111 -5.64 7.60 -8.84
N TYR A 112 -6.52 7.56 -7.84
CA TYR A 112 -7.67 8.48 -7.74
C TYR A 112 -7.23 9.95 -7.72
N PHE A 113 -6.30 10.34 -6.84
CA PHE A 113 -5.84 11.72 -6.74
C PHE A 113 -5.02 12.18 -7.95
N ILE A 114 -4.25 11.28 -8.59
CA ILE A 114 -3.56 11.58 -9.83
C ILE A 114 -4.58 11.86 -10.95
N GLY A 115 -5.63 11.05 -11.05
CA GLY A 115 -6.74 11.25 -12.00
C GLY A 115 -7.45 12.59 -11.80
N LEU A 116 -7.57 13.04 -10.56
CA LEU A 116 -8.11 14.37 -10.22
C LEU A 116 -7.11 15.52 -10.43
N LYS A 117 -5.84 15.23 -10.75
CA LYS A 117 -4.72 16.20 -10.84
C LYS A 117 -4.43 16.91 -9.51
N GLU A 118 -4.66 16.26 -8.39
CA GLU A 118 -4.45 16.81 -7.04
C GLU A 118 -3.08 16.39 -6.45
N GLY A 119 -1.99 16.66 -7.17
CA GLY A 119 -0.63 16.29 -6.79
C GLY A 119 -0.14 16.88 -5.46
N ALA A 120 -0.69 18.03 -5.04
CA ALA A 120 -0.36 18.64 -3.74
C ALA A 120 -0.81 17.76 -2.57
N ILE A 121 -1.98 17.12 -2.68
CA ILE A 121 -2.50 16.19 -1.68
C ILE A 121 -1.57 14.98 -1.57
N LEU A 122 -1.19 14.39 -2.70
CA LEU A 122 -0.27 13.24 -2.75
C LEU A 122 1.07 13.56 -2.09
N ARG A 123 1.69 14.68 -2.48
CA ARG A 123 2.96 15.12 -1.90
C ARG A 123 2.86 15.29 -0.38
N ASN A 124 1.84 16.01 0.09
CA ASN A 124 1.69 16.29 1.51
C ASN A 124 1.39 15.01 2.31
N SER A 125 0.55 14.11 1.78
CA SER A 125 0.27 12.82 2.41
C SER A 125 1.51 11.93 2.47
N ALA A 126 2.32 11.88 1.42
CA ALA A 126 3.58 11.13 1.39
C ALA A 126 4.61 11.69 2.39
N LEU A 127 4.76 13.02 2.47
CA LEU A 127 5.64 13.67 3.44
C LEU A 127 5.19 13.41 4.89
N THR A 128 3.88 13.45 5.14
CA THR A 128 3.32 13.10 6.46
C THR A 128 3.58 11.65 6.81
N ALA A 129 3.34 10.73 5.87
CA ALA A 129 3.58 9.31 6.07
C ALA A 129 5.08 9.01 6.31
N LEU A 130 5.97 9.68 5.58
CA LEU A 130 7.42 9.55 5.77
C LEU A 130 7.86 10.09 7.13
N GLY A 131 7.47 11.31 7.48
CA GLY A 131 7.93 12.00 8.69
C GLY A 131 7.32 11.46 9.97
N MET A 132 6.01 11.16 9.98
CA MET A 132 5.29 10.72 11.17
C MET A 132 5.10 9.21 11.23
N GLY A 133 4.93 8.54 10.09
CA GLY A 133 4.71 7.10 10.03
C GLY A 133 6.00 6.31 10.00
N TYR A 134 6.89 6.59 9.06
CA TYR A 134 8.07 5.77 8.80
C TYR A 134 9.26 6.15 9.70
N ALA A 135 9.68 7.41 9.67
CA ALA A 135 10.99 7.82 10.22
C ALA A 135 11.16 7.52 11.71
N PRO A 136 10.20 7.81 12.62
CA PRO A 136 10.39 7.55 14.05
C PRO A 136 10.58 6.06 14.34
N ILE A 137 9.79 5.20 13.70
CA ILE A 137 9.81 3.76 13.94
C ILE A 137 11.04 3.12 13.29
N ALA A 138 11.45 3.60 12.10
CA ALA A 138 12.66 3.13 11.42
C ALA A 138 13.92 3.47 12.21
N ILE A 139 14.00 4.68 12.80
CA ILE A 139 15.09 5.07 13.69
C ILE A 139 15.12 4.19 14.93
N ALA A 140 13.98 3.93 15.56
CA ALA A 140 13.89 3.00 16.68
C ALA A 140 14.31 1.58 16.27
N GLY A 141 13.90 1.09 15.11
CA GLY A 141 14.31 -0.20 14.56
C GLY A 141 15.81 -0.31 14.33
N TRP A 142 16.42 0.76 13.85
CA TRP A 142 17.89 0.85 13.72
C TRP A 142 18.59 0.85 15.08
N TYR A 143 18.09 1.65 16.03
CA TYR A 143 18.69 1.75 17.36
C TYR A 143 18.60 0.43 18.14
N PHE A 144 17.42 -0.21 18.15
CA PHE A 144 17.21 -1.48 18.84
C PHE A 144 17.63 -2.71 18.02
N GLN A 145 18.17 -2.54 16.82
CA GLN A 145 18.55 -3.63 15.90
C GLN A 145 17.42 -4.64 15.67
N SER A 146 16.16 -4.18 15.69
CA SER A 146 14.98 -5.00 15.60
C SER A 146 14.39 -5.02 14.18
N ASN A 147 14.40 -6.20 13.55
CA ASN A 147 13.83 -6.38 12.22
C ASN A 147 12.28 -6.24 12.22
N HIS A 148 11.62 -6.62 13.30
CA HIS A 148 10.18 -6.39 13.45
C HIS A 148 9.81 -4.91 13.41
N LEU A 149 10.60 -4.03 14.05
CA LEU A 149 10.37 -2.58 13.99
C LEU A 149 10.56 -2.02 12.57
N LEU A 150 11.47 -2.58 11.77
CA LEU A 150 11.63 -2.17 10.37
C LEU A 150 10.39 -2.54 9.54
N TRP A 151 9.86 -3.75 9.69
CA TRP A 151 8.61 -4.14 9.02
C TRP A 151 7.40 -3.36 9.53
N THR A 152 7.36 -3.06 10.83
CA THR A 152 6.35 -2.17 11.42
C THR A 152 6.42 -0.78 10.78
N SER A 153 7.63 -0.22 10.59
CA SER A 153 7.80 1.12 10.01
C SER A 153 7.24 1.21 8.59
N LEU A 154 7.46 0.19 7.75
CA LEU A 154 6.90 0.10 6.40
C LEU A 154 5.36 -0.01 6.43
N THR A 155 4.84 -0.83 7.34
CA THR A 155 3.39 -1.02 7.50
C THR A 155 2.71 0.26 7.97
N ILE A 156 3.28 0.96 8.97
CA ILE A 156 2.75 2.24 9.47
C ILE A 156 2.88 3.35 8.43
N TYR A 157 3.94 3.34 7.61
CA TYR A 157 4.05 4.24 6.46
C TYR A 157 2.84 4.10 5.53
N MET A 158 2.52 2.88 5.11
CA MET A 158 1.38 2.62 4.22
C MET A 158 0.04 2.91 4.90
N ALA A 159 -0.09 2.61 6.19
CA ALA A 159 -1.29 2.95 6.95
C ALA A 159 -1.51 4.46 7.04
N THR A 160 -0.46 5.23 7.33
CA THR A 160 -0.53 6.69 7.43
C THR A 160 -0.84 7.32 6.08
N LEU A 161 -0.22 6.82 5.01
CA LEU A 161 -0.49 7.28 3.64
C LEU A 161 -1.95 7.03 3.25
N MET A 162 -2.43 5.78 3.41
CA MET A 162 -3.82 5.41 3.16
C MET A 162 -4.80 6.26 3.96
N PHE A 163 -4.55 6.42 5.27
CA PHE A 163 -5.41 7.19 6.16
C PHE A 163 -5.46 8.67 5.77
N SER A 164 -4.29 9.27 5.49
CA SER A 164 -4.19 10.67 5.06
C SER A 164 -4.98 10.92 3.76
N LEU A 165 -4.82 10.04 2.76
CA LEU A 165 -5.56 10.15 1.49
C LEU A 165 -7.06 9.93 1.69
N SER A 166 -7.47 8.98 2.51
CA SER A 166 -8.88 8.72 2.82
C SER A 166 -9.56 9.92 3.50
N LEU A 167 -8.86 10.58 4.44
CA LEU A 167 -9.37 11.80 5.08
C LEU A 167 -9.59 12.94 4.08
N GLN A 168 -8.74 13.06 3.06
CA GLN A 168 -8.92 14.10 2.04
C GLN A 168 -10.16 13.83 1.16
N ILE A 169 -10.47 12.57 0.86
CA ILE A 169 -11.71 12.22 0.16
C ILE A 169 -12.93 12.66 0.99
N LEU A 170 -12.95 12.33 2.28
CA LEU A 170 -14.06 12.70 3.16
C LEU A 170 -14.25 14.22 3.24
N LYS A 171 -13.16 14.98 3.36
CA LYS A 171 -13.22 16.46 3.36
C LYS A 171 -13.77 17.01 2.04
N ASN A 172 -13.32 16.47 0.91
CA ASN A 172 -13.79 16.92 -0.41
C ASN A 172 -15.28 16.64 -0.59
N GLN A 173 -15.78 15.50 -0.12
CA GLN A 173 -17.22 15.17 -0.17
C GLN A 173 -18.07 16.10 0.72
N GLN A 174 -17.61 16.43 1.93
CA GLN A 174 -18.31 17.35 2.82
C GLN A 174 -18.39 18.76 2.23
N ASN A 175 -17.32 19.27 1.64
CA ASN A 175 -17.29 20.57 0.99
C ASN A 175 -18.26 20.63 -0.20
N TYR A 176 -18.37 19.55 -0.98
CA TYR A 176 -19.31 19.46 -2.09
C TYR A 176 -20.77 19.48 -1.61
N GLN A 177 -21.10 18.73 -0.56
CA GLN A 177 -22.46 18.72 0.01
C GLN A 177 -22.83 20.08 0.64
N SER A 178 -21.92 20.74 1.31
CA SER A 178 -22.17 22.06 1.89
C SER A 178 -22.41 23.15 0.85
N SER A 179 -21.79 23.04 -0.33
CA SER A 179 -22.03 23.97 -1.43
C SER A 179 -23.41 23.79 -2.10
N LEU A 180 -23.94 22.55 -2.12
CA LEU A 180 -25.27 22.26 -2.65
C LEU A 180 -26.40 22.67 -1.70
N GLY A 181 -26.15 22.69 -0.38
CA GLY A 181 -27.15 23.09 0.62
C GLY A 181 -27.32 24.60 0.80
N GLN A 182 -26.52 25.41 0.10
CA GLN A 182 -26.57 26.90 0.13
C GLN A 182 -27.25 27.52 -1.09
N THR A 183 -27.69 26.71 -2.05
CA THR A 183 -28.45 27.12 -3.23
C THR A 183 -29.92 26.74 -3.06
#